data_1c9898c8fc84e882857fbeb4e2e73439
#
_entry.id   1c9898c8fc84e882857fbeb4e2e73439
#
_cell.length_a   1.000
_cell.length_b   1.000
_cell.length_c   1.000
_cell.angle_alpha   90.00
_cell.angle_beta   90.00
_cell.angle_gamma   90.00
#
_symmetry.space_group_name_H-M   'P 1'
#
loop_
_entity.id
_entity.type
_entity.pdbx_description
1 polymer ?
#
loop_
_entity_poly.entity_id
_entity_poly.type
_entity_poly.pdbx_seq_one_letter_code
_entity_poly.pdbx_strand_id
1 'polypeptide(L)'
;RFMTINGDTVKQESKNVPTASVTVPAPPTGWGGRIRNRVRKIVTARESTLAAVVILLVIYLSWASPYFFTAGNLTVVGRQIALALIISTGMTFVILIGGIDLSVGSVVALVSVLTGEFMVTAGLPPALAVFLALVGGALVGLVNGTINAFAGIPSFVVTLGMLAVARGLALGVTSGSTISGFPPSFLNLGQGSFLGIPIPVWVAAVIALVAHFVLSRTTFGRHVYFVGSNEEAAKLSGIRVRRVKIGVFVISSTLAAVSGILETARLSVGQPAAGNGYELLAIGAAVIGGASLFGGVGGILGTALGTTLLLLIQNALILLGISAYWQQVFSGVIIVGAVALNMWRKNRR
;
A
#
# COMPACT_ATOMS: atom_id res chain seq x y z
N ARG A 1 37.74 -71.05 7.98
CA ARG A 1 36.67 -71.77 8.65
C ARG A 1 35.35 -71.29 8.04
N PHE A 2 34.75 -72.15 7.22
CA PHE A 2 33.44 -72.00 6.63
C PHE A 2 32.37 -72.21 7.70
N MET A 3 31.36 -71.42 7.71
CA MET A 3 30.13 -71.66 8.47
C MET A 3 28.92 -71.46 7.54
N THR A 4 28.34 -72.59 7.15
CA THR A 4 27.08 -72.76 6.45
C THR A 4 25.93 -72.37 7.37
N ILE A 5 24.98 -71.53 6.92
CA ILE A 5 23.72 -71.28 7.60
C ILE A 5 22.58 -71.65 6.65
N ASN A 6 21.72 -72.52 7.18
CA ASN A 6 20.54 -73.11 6.57
C ASN A 6 19.50 -72.10 6.00
N GLY A 7 18.91 -72.59 4.91
CA GLY A 7 17.71 -71.91 4.31
C GLY A 7 16.46 -72.15 5.14
N ASP A 8 15.81 -71.06 5.49
CA ASP A 8 14.44 -71.05 5.95
C ASP A 8 13.57 -70.21 5.00
N THR A 9 12.58 -70.87 4.42
CA THR A 9 11.60 -70.36 3.52
C THR A 9 10.66 -69.42 4.27
N VAL A 10 10.78 -68.11 4.03
CA VAL A 10 9.81 -67.12 4.49
C VAL A 10 8.56 -67.15 3.57
N LYS A 11 7.46 -67.69 4.05
CA LYS A 11 6.15 -67.55 3.46
C LYS A 11 5.72 -66.09 3.48
N GLN A 12 5.56 -65.51 2.31
CA GLN A 12 4.89 -64.18 2.16
C GLN A 12 3.40 -64.33 2.48
N GLU A 13 2.99 -63.88 3.64
CA GLU A 13 1.60 -63.57 3.92
C GLU A 13 1.19 -62.27 3.22
N SER A 14 0.44 -62.38 2.12
CA SER A 14 -0.19 -61.22 1.49
C SER A 14 -1.30 -60.67 2.41
N LYS A 15 -0.98 -59.68 3.22
CA LYS A 15 -2.03 -58.90 3.92
C LYS A 15 -2.82 -58.09 2.90
N ASN A 16 -4.09 -58.47 2.72
CA ASN A 16 -5.10 -57.68 2.03
C ASN A 16 -5.22 -56.31 2.68
N VAL A 17 -4.65 -55.26 2.05
CA VAL A 17 -4.89 -53.87 2.41
C VAL A 17 -6.23 -53.51 1.80
N PRO A 18 -7.25 -53.10 2.59
CA PRO A 18 -8.51 -52.65 2.01
C PRO A 18 -8.25 -51.35 1.24
N THR A 19 -8.46 -51.38 -0.07
CA THR A 19 -8.49 -50.13 -0.88
C THR A 19 -9.75 -49.39 -0.51
N ALA A 20 -9.59 -48.43 0.45
CA ALA A 20 -10.61 -47.43 0.67
C ALA A 20 -10.77 -46.58 -0.60
N SER A 21 -11.88 -46.80 -1.31
CA SER A 21 -12.26 -45.94 -2.42
C SER A 21 -12.53 -44.54 -1.92
N VAL A 22 -11.57 -43.62 -2.15
CA VAL A 22 -11.78 -42.18 -1.94
C VAL A 22 -12.78 -41.72 -2.98
N THR A 23 -14.05 -41.68 -2.62
CA THR A 23 -15.10 -41.04 -3.43
C THR A 23 -14.85 -39.54 -3.43
N VAL A 24 -14.20 -39.02 -4.48
CA VAL A 24 -14.11 -37.60 -4.73
C VAL A 24 -15.51 -37.09 -5.07
N PRO A 25 -16.10 -36.16 -4.30
CA PRO A 25 -17.42 -35.61 -4.61
C PRO A 25 -17.37 -34.96 -5.99
N ALA A 26 -18.25 -35.34 -6.90
CA ALA A 26 -18.39 -34.74 -8.21
C ALA A 26 -18.65 -33.22 -8.07
N PRO A 27 -17.99 -32.35 -8.86
CA PRO A 27 -18.24 -30.92 -8.81
C PRO A 27 -19.68 -30.63 -9.24
N PRO A 28 -20.38 -29.69 -8.58
CA PRO A 28 -21.78 -29.38 -8.90
C PRO A 28 -21.89 -28.85 -10.32
N THR A 29 -22.56 -29.59 -11.21
CA THR A 29 -22.70 -29.35 -12.65
C THR A 29 -23.90 -28.46 -12.99
N GLY A 30 -24.08 -27.32 -12.31
CA GLY A 30 -25.18 -26.38 -12.63
C GLY A 30 -24.71 -24.93 -12.65
N TRP A 31 -25.24 -24.13 -13.59
CA TRP A 31 -24.98 -22.66 -13.66
C TRP A 31 -25.27 -21.97 -12.33
N GLY A 32 -26.32 -22.34 -11.61
CA GLY A 32 -26.67 -21.84 -10.30
C GLY A 32 -25.64 -22.20 -9.21
N GLY A 33 -24.98 -23.36 -9.30
CA GLY A 33 -23.91 -23.75 -8.36
C GLY A 33 -22.63 -22.91 -8.55
N ARG A 34 -22.31 -22.56 -9.80
CA ARG A 34 -21.15 -21.72 -10.12
C ARG A 34 -21.35 -20.27 -9.66
N ILE A 35 -22.55 -19.72 -9.82
CA ILE A 35 -22.87 -18.36 -9.34
C ILE A 35 -22.89 -18.34 -7.82
N ARG A 36 -23.55 -19.30 -7.17
CA ARG A 36 -23.58 -19.41 -5.70
C ARG A 36 -22.21 -19.60 -5.08
N ASN A 37 -21.32 -20.38 -5.70
CA ASN A 37 -19.95 -20.54 -5.22
C ASN A 37 -19.07 -19.30 -5.50
N ARG A 38 -19.31 -18.55 -6.57
CA ARG A 38 -18.68 -17.25 -6.79
C ARG A 38 -19.17 -16.21 -5.78
N VAL A 39 -20.47 -16.10 -5.55
CA VAL A 39 -21.05 -15.19 -4.56
C VAL A 39 -20.60 -15.57 -3.14
N ARG A 40 -20.59 -16.86 -2.81
CA ARG A 40 -20.07 -17.34 -1.52
C ARG A 40 -18.57 -17.08 -1.34
N LYS A 41 -17.74 -17.22 -2.39
CA LYS A 41 -16.33 -16.81 -2.36
C LYS A 41 -16.15 -15.30 -2.19
N ILE A 42 -17.01 -14.50 -2.79
CA ILE A 42 -17.00 -13.03 -2.64
C ILE A 42 -17.41 -12.66 -1.20
N VAL A 43 -18.45 -13.27 -0.67
CA VAL A 43 -18.97 -13.00 0.70
C VAL A 43 -18.05 -13.51 1.81
N THR A 44 -17.20 -14.49 1.54
CA THR A 44 -16.19 -14.99 2.49
C THR A 44 -14.82 -14.31 2.34
N ALA A 45 -14.64 -13.44 1.34
CA ALA A 45 -13.42 -12.69 1.17
C ALA A 45 -13.31 -11.61 2.28
N ARG A 46 -12.10 -11.41 2.78
CA ARG A 46 -11.78 -10.41 3.81
C ARG A 46 -12.16 -8.99 3.35
N GLU A 47 -12.03 -8.73 2.04
CA GLU A 47 -12.39 -7.48 1.40
C GLU A 47 -13.90 -7.18 1.49
N SER A 48 -14.78 -8.19 1.46
CA SER A 48 -16.23 -7.97 1.57
C SER A 48 -16.65 -7.53 2.97
N THR A 49 -15.97 -8.01 4.00
CA THR A 49 -16.19 -7.54 5.39
C THR A 49 -15.78 -6.07 5.52
N LEU A 50 -14.61 -5.67 4.97
CA LEU A 50 -14.17 -4.27 4.98
C LEU A 50 -15.10 -3.38 4.16
N ALA A 51 -15.51 -3.83 2.98
CA ALA A 51 -16.47 -3.10 2.17
C ALA A 51 -17.79 -2.88 2.90
N ALA A 52 -18.30 -3.90 3.61
CA ALA A 52 -19.51 -3.76 4.43
C ALA A 52 -19.32 -2.72 5.54
N VAL A 53 -18.17 -2.72 6.24
CA VAL A 53 -17.87 -1.70 7.27
C VAL A 53 -17.81 -0.29 6.68
N VAL A 54 -17.17 -0.13 5.50
CA VAL A 54 -17.12 1.17 4.79
C VAL A 54 -18.53 1.63 4.43
N ILE A 55 -19.37 0.75 3.87
CA ILE A 55 -20.76 1.07 3.51
C ILE A 55 -21.57 1.46 4.75
N LEU A 56 -21.47 0.70 5.84
CA LEU A 56 -22.15 1.03 7.09
C LEU A 56 -21.72 2.38 7.67
N LEU A 57 -20.42 2.68 7.58
CA LEU A 57 -19.89 3.98 8.01
C LEU A 57 -20.44 5.12 7.13
N VAL A 58 -20.51 4.94 5.81
CA VAL A 58 -21.10 5.91 4.87
C VAL A 58 -22.58 6.15 5.22
N ILE A 59 -23.35 5.08 5.46
CA ILE A 59 -24.76 5.18 5.84
C ILE A 59 -24.90 5.93 7.18
N TYR A 60 -24.08 5.59 8.17
CA TYR A 60 -24.08 6.27 9.46
C TYR A 60 -23.78 7.77 9.32
N LEU A 61 -22.72 8.14 8.58
CA LEU A 61 -22.32 9.53 8.38
C LEU A 61 -23.37 10.34 7.60
N SER A 62 -24.07 9.69 6.67
CA SER A 62 -25.18 10.30 5.94
C SER A 62 -26.33 10.73 6.86
N TRP A 63 -26.54 9.97 7.92
CA TRP A 63 -27.57 10.27 8.91
C TRP A 63 -27.03 11.20 10.02
N ALA A 64 -25.79 11.03 10.44
CA ALA A 64 -25.19 11.75 11.56
C ALA A 64 -24.81 13.21 11.22
N SER A 65 -24.55 13.55 9.93
CA SER A 65 -24.12 14.89 9.54
C SER A 65 -24.76 15.34 8.21
N PRO A 66 -25.49 16.47 8.18
CA PRO A 66 -26.05 17.02 6.94
C PRO A 66 -24.96 17.49 5.96
N TYR A 67 -23.74 17.68 6.44
CA TYR A 67 -22.61 18.14 5.63
C TYR A 67 -21.90 17.01 4.91
N PHE A 68 -22.13 15.74 5.27
CA PHE A 68 -21.38 14.60 4.72
C PHE A 68 -21.52 14.49 3.20
N PHE A 69 -22.74 14.55 2.66
CA PHE A 69 -23.02 14.46 1.21
C PHE A 69 -22.94 15.78 0.45
N THR A 70 -22.44 16.85 1.07
CA THR A 70 -22.21 18.08 0.32
C THR A 70 -21.11 17.91 -0.73
N ALA A 71 -21.27 18.55 -1.90
CA ALA A 71 -20.27 18.50 -2.98
C ALA A 71 -18.88 18.96 -2.49
N GLY A 72 -18.83 19.95 -1.60
CA GLY A 72 -17.59 20.44 -0.98
C GLY A 72 -16.89 19.35 -0.18
N ASN A 73 -17.61 18.69 0.76
CA ASN A 73 -17.02 17.63 1.59
C ASN A 73 -16.59 16.43 0.74
N LEU A 74 -17.42 15.97 -0.19
CA LEU A 74 -17.07 14.83 -1.07
C LEU A 74 -15.82 15.12 -1.92
N THR A 75 -15.67 16.36 -2.40
CA THR A 75 -14.49 16.79 -3.15
C THR A 75 -13.23 16.75 -2.27
N VAL A 76 -13.31 17.28 -1.04
CA VAL A 76 -12.18 17.31 -0.10
C VAL A 76 -11.79 15.89 0.29
N VAL A 77 -12.75 15.09 0.73
CA VAL A 77 -12.51 13.68 1.15
C VAL A 77 -12.00 12.84 -0.01
N GLY A 78 -12.58 12.99 -1.20
CA GLY A 78 -12.14 12.29 -2.41
C GLY A 78 -10.68 12.59 -2.76
N ARG A 79 -10.25 13.85 -2.68
CA ARG A 79 -8.84 14.24 -2.88
C ARG A 79 -7.93 13.64 -1.81
N GLN A 80 -8.33 13.69 -0.54
CA GLN A 80 -7.55 13.11 0.55
C GLN A 80 -7.39 11.59 0.41
N ILE A 81 -8.48 10.88 0.12
CA ILE A 81 -8.46 9.43 -0.14
C ILE A 81 -7.55 9.12 -1.33
N ALA A 82 -7.62 9.90 -2.40
CA ALA A 82 -6.78 9.70 -3.58
C ALA A 82 -5.29 9.78 -3.27
N LEU A 83 -4.85 10.85 -2.59
CA LEU A 83 -3.45 11.04 -2.21
C LEU A 83 -2.95 9.93 -1.28
N ALA A 84 -3.72 9.61 -0.26
CA ALA A 84 -3.40 8.53 0.66
C ALA A 84 -3.37 7.15 -0.03
N LEU A 85 -4.28 6.87 -0.97
CA LEU A 85 -4.33 5.61 -1.71
C LEU A 85 -3.09 5.44 -2.60
N ILE A 86 -2.61 6.51 -3.24
CA ILE A 86 -1.40 6.45 -4.05
C ILE A 86 -0.21 6.00 -3.19
N ILE A 87 0.00 6.62 -2.03
CA ILE A 87 1.08 6.27 -1.11
C ILE A 87 0.89 4.86 -0.54
N SER A 88 -0.33 4.53 -0.09
CA SER A 88 -0.64 3.21 0.47
C SER A 88 -0.50 2.08 -0.56
N THR A 89 -0.71 2.38 -1.85
CA THR A 89 -0.42 1.45 -2.95
C THR A 89 1.07 1.13 -3.01
N GLY A 90 1.95 2.12 -2.94
CA GLY A 90 3.41 1.93 -2.87
C GLY A 90 3.82 1.14 -1.63
N MET A 91 3.30 1.51 -0.46
CA MET A 91 3.53 0.82 0.81
C MET A 91 3.10 -0.66 0.75
N THR A 92 2.03 -0.97 0.01
CA THR A 92 1.58 -2.36 -0.14
C THR A 92 2.65 -3.23 -0.80
N PHE A 93 3.33 -2.75 -1.84
CA PHE A 93 4.45 -3.50 -2.44
C PHE A 93 5.57 -3.76 -1.43
N VAL A 94 5.92 -2.76 -0.61
CA VAL A 94 6.96 -2.89 0.42
C VAL A 94 6.55 -3.89 1.50
N ILE A 95 5.31 -3.82 1.98
CA ILE A 95 4.80 -4.77 2.98
C ILE A 95 4.73 -6.19 2.41
N LEU A 96 4.38 -6.35 1.14
CA LEU A 96 4.32 -7.66 0.50
C LEU A 96 5.67 -8.38 0.46
N ILE A 97 6.81 -7.68 0.44
CA ILE A 97 8.15 -8.29 0.58
C ILE A 97 8.62 -8.41 2.04
N GLY A 98 7.75 -8.15 3.03
CA GLY A 98 8.10 -8.14 4.44
C GLY A 98 8.90 -6.89 4.87
N GLY A 99 8.88 -5.82 4.07
CA GLY A 99 9.55 -4.54 4.36
C GLY A 99 8.62 -3.52 4.98
N ILE A 100 9.22 -2.43 5.48
CA ILE A 100 8.53 -1.21 5.94
C ILE A 100 9.29 -0.01 5.37
N ASP A 101 8.57 0.96 4.79
CA ASP A 101 9.13 2.20 4.26
C ASP A 101 8.62 3.40 5.07
N LEU A 102 9.42 3.85 6.01
CA LEU A 102 9.09 5.02 6.85
C LEU A 102 9.40 6.35 6.14
N SER A 103 10.08 6.31 5.00
CA SER A 103 10.51 7.53 4.31
C SER A 103 9.44 8.16 3.42
N VAL A 104 8.32 7.45 3.14
CA VAL A 104 7.31 7.90 2.15
C VAL A 104 6.77 9.30 2.47
N GLY A 105 6.52 9.65 3.73
CA GLY A 105 6.05 10.97 4.13
C GLY A 105 7.10 12.08 3.91
N SER A 106 8.36 11.79 4.17
CA SER A 106 9.46 12.75 3.91
C SER A 106 9.80 12.84 2.42
N VAL A 107 9.58 11.79 1.63
CA VAL A 107 9.65 11.85 0.16
C VAL A 107 8.57 12.79 -0.40
N VAL A 108 7.34 12.73 0.12
CA VAL A 108 6.28 13.70 -0.21
C VAL A 108 6.76 15.13 0.02
N ALA A 109 7.36 15.41 1.18
CA ALA A 109 7.89 16.74 1.51
C ALA A 109 9.01 17.16 0.58
N LEU A 110 10.00 16.30 0.37
CA LEU A 110 11.14 16.59 -0.50
C LEU A 110 10.67 16.89 -1.92
N VAL A 111 9.78 16.07 -2.47
CA VAL A 111 9.25 16.25 -3.82
C VAL A 111 8.36 17.48 -3.91
N SER A 112 7.59 17.81 -2.87
CA SER A 112 6.83 19.05 -2.78
C SER A 112 7.75 20.28 -2.90
N VAL A 113 8.86 20.29 -2.17
CA VAL A 113 9.89 21.34 -2.23
C VAL A 113 10.59 21.35 -3.58
N LEU A 114 11.06 20.19 -4.08
CA LEU A 114 11.73 20.10 -5.39
C LEU A 114 10.83 20.63 -6.52
N THR A 115 9.53 20.33 -6.48
CA THR A 115 8.57 20.86 -7.45
C THR A 115 8.54 22.38 -7.41
N GLY A 116 8.55 22.99 -6.22
CA GLY A 116 8.60 24.44 -6.04
C GLY A 116 9.92 25.03 -6.50
N GLU A 117 11.03 24.45 -6.12
CA GLU A 117 12.37 24.92 -6.53
C GLU A 117 12.56 24.90 -8.05
N PHE A 118 12.18 23.80 -8.69
CA PHE A 118 12.31 23.70 -10.15
C PHE A 118 11.33 24.61 -10.90
N MET A 119 10.08 24.70 -10.45
CA MET A 119 9.04 25.42 -11.19
C MET A 119 9.00 26.91 -10.89
N VAL A 120 9.16 27.30 -9.63
CA VAL A 120 8.99 28.67 -9.18
C VAL A 120 10.36 29.38 -9.06
N THR A 121 11.31 28.78 -8.34
CA THR A 121 12.63 29.42 -8.11
C THR A 121 13.51 29.37 -9.35
N ALA A 122 13.62 28.20 -10.01
CA ALA A 122 14.41 28.05 -11.23
C ALA A 122 13.65 28.42 -12.53
N GLY A 123 12.33 28.66 -12.47
CA GLY A 123 11.51 29.06 -13.60
C GLY A 123 11.34 28.00 -14.70
N LEU A 124 11.51 26.71 -14.37
CA LEU A 124 11.38 25.64 -15.35
C LEU A 124 9.92 25.43 -15.78
N PRO A 125 9.67 25.00 -17.02
CA PRO A 125 8.33 24.63 -17.48
C PRO A 125 7.71 23.56 -16.55
N PRO A 126 6.39 23.63 -16.25
CA PRO A 126 5.73 22.72 -15.32
C PRO A 126 5.97 21.23 -15.58
N ALA A 127 5.95 20.81 -16.86
CA ALA A 127 6.17 19.41 -17.23
C ALA A 127 7.59 18.94 -16.88
N LEU A 128 8.61 19.78 -17.11
CA LEU A 128 10.00 19.46 -16.79
C LEU A 128 10.23 19.45 -15.27
N ALA A 129 9.68 20.43 -14.55
CA ALA A 129 9.79 20.51 -13.09
C ALA A 129 9.14 19.26 -12.43
N VAL A 130 7.95 18.86 -12.87
CA VAL A 130 7.27 17.64 -12.42
C VAL A 130 8.12 16.40 -12.72
N PHE A 131 8.66 16.28 -13.93
CA PHE A 131 9.50 15.15 -14.31
C PHE A 131 10.75 15.04 -13.43
N LEU A 132 11.46 16.15 -13.20
CA LEU A 132 12.67 16.18 -12.36
C LEU A 132 12.35 15.85 -10.89
N ALA A 133 11.23 16.36 -10.38
CA ALA A 133 10.78 16.05 -9.02
C ALA A 133 10.41 14.56 -8.87
N LEU A 134 9.77 13.94 -9.87
CA LEU A 134 9.51 12.49 -9.91
C LEU A 134 10.81 11.68 -9.92
N VAL A 135 11.79 12.09 -10.72
CA VAL A 135 13.12 11.46 -10.75
C VAL A 135 13.78 11.57 -9.37
N GLY A 136 13.70 12.73 -8.71
CA GLY A 136 14.18 12.91 -7.34
C GLY A 136 13.58 11.90 -6.35
N GLY A 137 12.26 11.71 -6.38
CA GLY A 137 11.58 10.71 -5.55
C GLY A 137 11.98 9.27 -5.91
N ALA A 138 12.09 8.94 -7.21
CA ALA A 138 12.53 7.62 -7.65
C ALA A 138 13.97 7.30 -7.21
N LEU A 139 14.86 8.29 -7.21
CA LEU A 139 16.25 8.16 -6.73
C LEU A 139 16.29 7.84 -5.24
N VAL A 140 15.44 8.46 -4.41
CA VAL A 140 15.31 8.08 -2.99
C VAL A 140 14.95 6.61 -2.85
N GLY A 141 13.97 6.13 -3.62
CA GLY A 141 13.60 4.71 -3.63
C GLY A 141 14.72 3.80 -4.11
N LEU A 142 15.47 4.22 -5.12
CA LEU A 142 16.64 3.49 -5.60
C LEU A 142 17.72 3.36 -4.51
N VAL A 143 18.00 4.43 -3.79
CA VAL A 143 18.96 4.41 -2.66
C VAL A 143 18.47 3.47 -1.57
N ASN A 144 17.22 3.61 -1.09
CA ASN A 144 16.62 2.75 -0.07
C ASN A 144 16.69 1.27 -0.48
N GLY A 145 16.23 0.97 -1.70
CA GLY A 145 16.21 -0.38 -2.23
C GLY A 145 17.60 -0.98 -2.40
N THR A 146 18.56 -0.19 -2.85
CA THR A 146 19.95 -0.64 -3.03
C THR A 146 20.63 -0.95 -1.69
N ILE A 147 20.50 -0.05 -0.71
CA ILE A 147 21.07 -0.27 0.64
C ILE A 147 20.43 -1.53 1.26
N ASN A 148 19.10 -1.65 1.24
CA ASN A 148 18.42 -2.84 1.76
C ASN A 148 18.84 -4.14 1.06
N ALA A 149 19.00 -4.11 -0.28
CA ALA A 149 19.27 -5.29 -1.07
C ALA A 149 20.73 -5.76 -1.02
N PHE A 150 21.70 -4.85 -0.89
CA PHE A 150 23.13 -5.17 -0.92
C PHE A 150 23.81 -5.17 0.45
N ALA A 151 23.46 -4.22 1.32
CA ALA A 151 24.03 -4.17 2.66
C ALA A 151 23.32 -5.10 3.67
N GLY A 152 22.13 -5.66 3.29
CA GLY A 152 21.38 -6.55 4.17
C GLY A 152 20.78 -5.85 5.40
N ILE A 153 20.81 -4.52 5.44
CA ILE A 153 20.24 -3.72 6.53
C ILE A 153 18.71 -3.81 6.47
N PRO A 154 18.03 -4.08 7.59
CA PRO A 154 16.57 -4.12 7.64
C PRO A 154 15.95 -2.84 7.07
N SER A 155 14.89 -3.00 6.27
CA SER A 155 14.28 -1.87 5.53
C SER A 155 13.84 -0.73 6.42
N PHE A 156 13.26 -1.04 7.60
CA PHE A 156 12.81 -0.01 8.53
C PHE A 156 13.95 0.89 9.04
N VAL A 157 15.19 0.34 9.21
CA VAL A 157 16.38 1.12 9.62
C VAL A 157 16.81 2.04 8.49
N VAL A 158 16.92 1.50 7.26
CA VAL A 158 17.30 2.27 6.07
C VAL A 158 16.33 3.41 5.84
N THR A 159 15.03 3.12 5.87
CA THR A 159 13.98 4.11 5.57
C THR A 159 13.76 5.10 6.71
N LEU A 160 14.03 4.72 7.96
CA LEU A 160 14.07 5.65 9.09
C LEU A 160 15.22 6.67 8.92
N GLY A 161 16.41 6.22 8.53
CA GLY A 161 17.51 7.11 8.19
C GLY A 161 17.17 8.02 7.02
N MET A 162 16.57 7.47 5.96
CA MET A 162 16.12 8.24 4.80
C MET A 162 15.01 9.24 5.12
N LEU A 163 14.11 8.92 6.06
CA LEU A 163 13.12 9.86 6.58
C LEU A 163 13.80 11.14 7.10
N ALA A 164 14.84 11.00 7.91
CA ALA A 164 15.58 12.14 8.43
C ALA A 164 16.35 12.89 7.32
N VAL A 165 16.99 12.15 6.39
CA VAL A 165 17.73 12.75 5.27
C VAL A 165 16.79 13.54 4.35
N ALA A 166 15.71 12.92 3.86
CA ALA A 166 14.79 13.58 2.94
C ALA A 166 14.07 14.77 3.59
N ARG A 167 13.68 14.65 4.86
CA ARG A 167 13.10 15.76 5.64
C ARG A 167 14.10 16.87 5.84
N GLY A 168 15.34 16.54 6.21
CA GLY A 168 16.43 17.50 6.39
C GLY A 168 16.76 18.25 5.10
N LEU A 169 16.79 17.56 3.95
CA LEU A 169 16.99 18.18 2.64
C LEU A 169 15.83 19.14 2.30
N ALA A 170 14.58 18.72 2.52
CA ALA A 170 13.43 19.59 2.28
C ALA A 170 13.47 20.88 3.12
N LEU A 171 13.79 20.75 4.41
CA LEU A 171 13.94 21.90 5.31
C LEU A 171 15.17 22.74 4.96
N GLY A 172 16.31 22.12 4.66
CA GLY A 172 17.56 22.80 4.36
C GLY A 172 17.48 23.65 3.09
N VAL A 173 16.90 23.10 2.00
CA VAL A 173 16.74 23.81 0.73
C VAL A 173 15.85 25.04 0.89
N THR A 174 14.78 24.96 1.69
CA THR A 174 13.81 26.06 1.85
C THR A 174 14.06 26.93 3.09
N SER A 175 15.08 26.61 3.91
CA SER A 175 15.25 27.20 5.25
C SER A 175 13.97 27.14 6.10
N GLY A 176 13.19 26.05 5.93
CA GLY A 176 11.92 25.82 6.62
C GLY A 176 10.72 26.60 6.06
N SER A 177 10.92 27.43 5.04
CA SER A 177 9.86 28.24 4.42
C SER A 177 9.06 27.47 3.40
N THR A 178 7.87 27.95 3.07
CA THR A 178 7.04 27.42 1.98
C THR A 178 7.32 28.14 0.67
N ILE A 179 7.23 27.42 -0.46
CA ILE A 179 7.35 27.99 -1.81
C ILE A 179 5.95 28.16 -2.39
N SER A 180 5.62 29.36 -2.87
CA SER A 180 4.32 29.69 -3.49
C SER A 180 4.53 30.37 -4.84
N GLY A 181 3.45 30.54 -5.62
CA GLY A 181 3.52 31.18 -6.94
C GLY A 181 3.50 30.20 -8.11
N PHE A 182 2.92 29.02 -7.90
CA PHE A 182 2.75 28.01 -8.95
C PHE A 182 1.81 28.49 -10.07
N PRO A 183 2.07 28.16 -11.34
CA PRO A 183 1.22 28.53 -12.46
C PRO A 183 -0.12 27.78 -12.45
N PRO A 184 -1.22 28.40 -12.94
CA PRO A 184 -2.57 27.79 -12.95
C PRO A 184 -2.63 26.43 -13.65
N SER A 185 -1.81 26.22 -14.69
CA SER A 185 -1.72 24.94 -15.41
C SER A 185 -1.27 23.77 -14.50
N PHE A 186 -0.36 24.04 -13.58
CA PHE A 186 0.08 23.06 -12.57
C PHE A 186 -0.97 22.86 -11.48
N LEU A 187 -1.57 23.95 -10.96
CA LEU A 187 -2.58 23.90 -9.91
C LEU A 187 -3.79 23.05 -10.31
N ASN A 188 -4.14 23.07 -11.61
CA ASN A 188 -5.24 22.27 -12.14
C ASN A 188 -5.07 20.75 -11.90
N LEU A 189 -3.83 20.24 -11.77
CA LEU A 189 -3.58 18.82 -11.46
C LEU A 189 -4.13 18.42 -10.08
N GLY A 190 -4.07 19.30 -9.09
CA GLY A 190 -4.56 19.05 -7.73
C GLY A 190 -5.95 19.58 -7.45
N GLN A 191 -6.33 20.70 -8.08
CA GLN A 191 -7.58 21.43 -7.84
C GLN A 191 -8.65 21.18 -8.90
N GLY A 192 -8.25 20.80 -10.11
CA GLY A 192 -9.15 20.57 -11.23
C GLY A 192 -10.04 19.34 -11.04
N SER A 193 -11.07 19.27 -11.88
CA SER A 193 -11.98 18.15 -11.98
C SER A 193 -12.23 17.77 -13.44
N PHE A 194 -12.42 16.47 -13.67
CA PHE A 194 -12.82 15.90 -14.96
C PHE A 194 -14.09 15.08 -14.75
N LEU A 195 -15.13 15.35 -15.54
CA LEU A 195 -16.48 14.78 -15.37
C LEU A 195 -17.07 14.96 -13.96
N GLY A 196 -16.80 16.10 -13.31
CA GLY A 196 -17.26 16.38 -11.95
C GLY A 196 -16.47 15.68 -10.83
N ILE A 197 -15.48 14.83 -11.17
CA ILE A 197 -14.63 14.11 -10.20
C ILE A 197 -13.25 14.77 -10.16
N PRO A 198 -12.65 15.01 -8.97
CA PRO A 198 -11.32 15.60 -8.85
C PRO A 198 -10.26 14.80 -9.62
N ILE A 199 -9.34 15.49 -10.31
CA ILE A 199 -8.24 14.86 -11.07
C ILE A 199 -7.42 13.88 -10.22
N PRO A 200 -7.05 14.18 -8.94
CA PRO A 200 -6.32 13.23 -8.11
C PRO A 200 -7.02 11.87 -7.94
N VAL A 201 -8.38 11.85 -7.95
CA VAL A 201 -9.14 10.58 -7.83
C VAL A 201 -8.94 9.71 -9.06
N TRP A 202 -8.95 10.30 -10.26
CA TRP A 202 -8.66 9.59 -11.50
C TRP A 202 -7.23 9.03 -11.52
N VAL A 203 -6.26 9.85 -11.11
CA VAL A 203 -4.86 9.41 -11.01
C VAL A 203 -4.72 8.25 -10.04
N ALA A 204 -5.32 8.34 -8.86
CA ALA A 204 -5.29 7.25 -7.87
C ALA A 204 -5.97 5.97 -8.38
N ALA A 205 -7.12 6.09 -9.07
CA ALA A 205 -7.81 4.95 -9.66
C ALA A 205 -6.95 4.25 -10.72
N VAL A 206 -6.33 5.00 -11.62
CA VAL A 206 -5.43 4.44 -12.65
C VAL A 206 -4.23 3.74 -11.99
N ILE A 207 -3.57 4.40 -11.02
CA ILE A 207 -2.43 3.82 -10.29
C ILE A 207 -2.85 2.54 -9.57
N ALA A 208 -3.98 2.54 -8.86
CA ALA A 208 -4.46 1.36 -8.15
C ALA A 208 -4.79 0.20 -9.10
N LEU A 209 -5.41 0.47 -10.25
CA LEU A 209 -5.70 -0.53 -11.29
C LEU A 209 -4.41 -1.11 -11.89
N VAL A 210 -3.44 -0.26 -12.26
CA VAL A 210 -2.14 -0.69 -12.79
C VAL A 210 -1.39 -1.51 -11.74
N ALA A 211 -1.33 -1.05 -10.50
CA ALA A 211 -0.67 -1.76 -9.40
C ALA A 211 -1.34 -3.11 -9.12
N HIS A 212 -2.68 -3.16 -9.13
CA HIS A 212 -3.43 -4.41 -9.02
C HIS A 212 -3.09 -5.38 -10.16
N PHE A 213 -3.06 -4.90 -11.40
CA PHE A 213 -2.68 -5.69 -12.57
C PHE A 213 -1.24 -6.21 -12.44
N VAL A 214 -0.29 -5.34 -12.07
CA VAL A 214 1.12 -5.71 -11.87
C VAL A 214 1.24 -6.83 -10.83
N LEU A 215 0.61 -6.69 -9.67
CA LEU A 215 0.67 -7.69 -8.60
C LEU A 215 -0.01 -9.01 -8.99
N SER A 216 -1.18 -8.95 -9.69
CA SER A 216 -1.99 -10.13 -9.94
C SER A 216 -1.64 -10.88 -11.23
N ARG A 217 -1.05 -10.19 -12.23
CA ARG A 217 -0.91 -10.74 -13.58
C ARG A 217 0.53 -10.80 -14.10
N THR A 218 1.50 -10.09 -13.49
CA THR A 218 2.88 -10.07 -13.99
C THR A 218 3.81 -11.03 -13.25
N THR A 219 4.94 -11.34 -13.87
CA THR A 219 6.04 -12.11 -13.24
C THR A 219 6.63 -11.35 -12.05
N PHE A 220 6.76 -10.02 -12.17
CA PHE A 220 7.24 -9.18 -11.07
C PHE A 220 6.34 -9.30 -9.83
N GLY A 221 5.02 -9.20 -9.99
CA GLY A 221 4.07 -9.37 -8.89
C GLY A 221 4.20 -10.74 -8.22
N ARG A 222 4.31 -11.82 -9.00
CA ARG A 222 4.55 -13.17 -8.44
C ARG A 222 5.86 -13.24 -7.65
N HIS A 223 6.93 -12.63 -8.15
CA HIS A 223 8.20 -12.56 -7.43
C HIS A 223 8.10 -11.77 -6.13
N VAL A 224 7.34 -10.67 -6.10
CA VAL A 224 7.07 -9.88 -4.88
C VAL A 224 6.43 -10.76 -3.79
N TYR A 225 5.37 -11.50 -4.13
CA TYR A 225 4.72 -12.42 -3.17
C TYR A 225 5.65 -13.55 -2.74
N PHE A 226 6.44 -14.11 -3.66
CA PHE A 226 7.31 -15.23 -3.37
C PHE A 226 8.46 -14.83 -2.44
N VAL A 227 9.11 -13.68 -2.72
CA VAL A 227 10.16 -13.11 -1.86
C VAL A 227 9.63 -12.83 -0.46
N GLY A 228 8.41 -12.26 -0.34
CA GLY A 228 7.81 -11.97 0.96
C GLY A 228 7.37 -13.21 1.74
N SER A 229 7.03 -14.29 1.05
CA SER A 229 6.63 -15.54 1.71
C SER A 229 7.83 -16.28 2.28
N ASN A 230 8.92 -16.37 1.50
CA ASN A 230 10.19 -16.98 1.93
C ASN A 230 11.34 -16.53 1.02
N GLU A 231 12.17 -15.63 1.51
CA GLU A 231 13.28 -15.05 0.77
C GLU A 231 14.32 -16.10 0.35
N GLU A 232 14.64 -17.07 1.25
CA GLU A 232 15.63 -18.11 0.96
C GLU A 232 15.12 -19.07 -0.12
N ALA A 233 13.86 -19.50 -0.04
CA ALA A 233 13.25 -20.32 -1.08
C ALA A 233 13.21 -19.59 -2.43
N ALA A 234 12.96 -18.28 -2.42
CA ALA A 234 12.99 -17.45 -3.61
C ALA A 234 14.39 -17.41 -4.26
N LYS A 235 15.45 -17.28 -3.46
CA LYS A 235 16.85 -17.33 -3.94
C LYS A 235 17.17 -18.69 -4.56
N LEU A 236 16.80 -19.78 -3.88
CA LEU A 236 17.02 -21.14 -4.37
C LEU A 236 16.25 -21.43 -5.65
N SER A 237 15.11 -20.79 -5.86
CA SER A 237 14.31 -20.88 -7.10
C SER A 237 14.84 -19.99 -8.23
N GLY A 238 16.00 -19.34 -8.08
CA GLY A 238 16.62 -18.50 -9.11
C GLY A 238 16.03 -17.10 -9.23
N ILE A 239 15.16 -16.68 -8.30
CA ILE A 239 14.60 -15.32 -8.30
C ILE A 239 15.70 -14.32 -7.90
N ARG A 240 15.85 -13.26 -8.69
CA ARG A 240 16.80 -12.17 -8.41
C ARG A 240 16.24 -11.25 -7.31
N VAL A 241 16.24 -11.72 -6.06
CA VAL A 241 15.65 -11.04 -4.89
C VAL A 241 16.09 -9.57 -4.78
N ARG A 242 17.38 -9.27 -5.01
CA ARG A 242 17.90 -7.89 -4.98
C ARG A 242 17.15 -6.97 -5.94
N ARG A 243 16.89 -7.42 -7.19
CA ARG A 243 16.14 -6.62 -8.18
C ARG A 243 14.68 -6.39 -7.76
N VAL A 244 14.06 -7.39 -7.14
CA VAL A 244 12.69 -7.28 -6.63
C VAL A 244 12.63 -6.24 -5.50
N LYS A 245 13.54 -6.30 -4.53
CA LYS A 245 13.63 -5.33 -3.43
C LYS A 245 13.83 -3.91 -3.98
N ILE A 246 14.82 -3.69 -4.84
CA ILE A 246 15.06 -2.36 -5.43
C ILE A 246 13.82 -1.86 -6.17
N GLY A 247 13.23 -2.67 -7.04
CA GLY A 247 12.04 -2.30 -7.80
C GLY A 247 10.85 -1.91 -6.92
N VAL A 248 10.64 -2.61 -5.81
CA VAL A 248 9.57 -2.32 -4.85
C VAL A 248 9.78 -0.97 -4.17
N PHE A 249 11.01 -0.65 -3.71
CA PHE A 249 11.29 0.65 -3.09
C PHE A 249 11.23 1.81 -4.09
N VAL A 250 11.68 1.59 -5.34
CA VAL A 250 11.52 2.58 -6.42
C VAL A 250 10.04 2.86 -6.68
N ILE A 251 9.19 1.84 -6.76
CA ILE A 251 7.74 1.99 -6.91
C ILE A 251 7.17 2.78 -5.73
N SER A 252 7.50 2.43 -4.48
CA SER A 252 7.01 3.09 -3.26
C SER A 252 7.32 4.58 -3.27
N SER A 253 8.59 4.94 -3.45
CA SER A 253 9.03 6.34 -3.43
C SER A 253 8.54 7.13 -4.64
N THR A 254 8.42 6.51 -5.84
CA THR A 254 7.83 7.18 -7.01
C THR A 254 6.36 7.49 -6.78
N LEU A 255 5.59 6.58 -6.18
CA LEU A 255 4.19 6.84 -5.85
C LEU A 255 4.05 7.89 -4.73
N ALA A 256 4.96 7.90 -3.75
CA ALA A 256 5.04 9.00 -2.78
C ALA A 256 5.34 10.35 -3.47
N ALA A 257 6.21 10.36 -4.48
CA ALA A 257 6.49 11.54 -5.29
C ALA A 257 5.26 12.02 -6.06
N VAL A 258 4.52 11.13 -6.71
CA VAL A 258 3.25 11.48 -7.39
C VAL A 258 2.28 12.13 -6.41
N SER A 259 2.12 11.54 -5.22
CA SER A 259 1.25 12.13 -4.19
C SER A 259 1.73 13.50 -3.73
N GLY A 260 3.05 13.69 -3.56
CA GLY A 260 3.65 14.98 -3.19
C GLY A 260 3.40 16.08 -4.22
N ILE A 261 3.53 15.77 -5.51
CA ILE A 261 3.24 16.70 -6.61
C ILE A 261 1.75 17.10 -6.60
N LEU A 262 0.85 16.12 -6.49
CA LEU A 262 -0.59 16.38 -6.44
C LEU A 262 -1.00 17.15 -5.18
N GLU A 263 -0.35 16.90 -4.04
CA GLU A 263 -0.59 17.65 -2.80
C GLU A 263 -0.12 19.10 -2.93
N THR A 264 1.07 19.32 -3.50
CA THR A 264 1.59 20.67 -3.81
C THR A 264 0.65 21.44 -4.72
N ALA A 265 0.15 20.80 -5.79
CA ALA A 265 -0.83 21.41 -6.68
C ALA A 265 -2.16 21.69 -5.98
N ARG A 266 -2.61 20.81 -5.07
CA ARG A 266 -3.84 20.97 -4.28
C ARG A 266 -3.74 22.14 -3.31
N LEU A 267 -2.63 22.25 -2.60
CA LEU A 267 -2.42 23.28 -1.57
C LEU A 267 -1.87 24.59 -2.12
N SER A 268 -1.42 24.62 -3.37
CA SER A 268 -0.76 25.78 -4.03
C SER A 268 0.55 26.19 -3.37
N VAL A 269 1.14 25.31 -2.58
CA VAL A 269 2.40 25.56 -1.87
C VAL A 269 3.30 24.33 -1.87
N GLY A 270 4.61 24.54 -2.09
CA GLY A 270 5.66 23.57 -1.81
C GLY A 270 6.03 23.67 -0.33
N GLN A 271 5.77 22.61 0.44
CA GLN A 271 5.84 22.64 1.89
C GLN A 271 6.79 21.58 2.47
N PRO A 272 7.87 21.96 3.20
CA PRO A 272 8.81 21.01 3.78
C PRO A 272 8.20 20.15 4.91
N ALA A 273 7.05 20.56 5.48
CA ALA A 273 6.31 19.79 6.48
C ALA A 273 5.23 18.88 5.86
N ALA A 274 5.09 18.83 4.53
CA ALA A 274 4.12 17.95 3.86
C ALA A 274 4.34 16.48 4.23
N GLY A 275 3.28 15.69 4.16
CA GLY A 275 3.33 14.24 4.34
C GLY A 275 3.67 13.75 5.76
N ASN A 276 3.64 14.58 6.79
CA ASN A 276 3.84 14.13 8.16
C ASN A 276 2.77 13.12 8.58
N GLY A 277 3.21 11.92 9.03
CA GLY A 277 2.33 10.85 9.47
C GLY A 277 1.76 9.99 8.31
N TYR A 278 2.08 10.30 7.05
CA TYR A 278 1.61 9.53 5.90
C TYR A 278 2.19 8.11 5.89
N GLU A 279 3.39 7.90 6.43
CA GLU A 279 3.98 6.59 6.62
C GLU A 279 3.11 5.69 7.50
N LEU A 280 2.65 6.22 8.65
CA LEU A 280 1.79 5.46 9.57
C LEU A 280 0.39 5.21 8.97
N LEU A 281 -0.17 6.20 8.28
CA LEU A 281 -1.44 6.07 7.59
C LEU A 281 -1.37 4.99 6.49
N ALA A 282 -0.31 5.00 5.68
CA ALA A 282 -0.13 4.04 4.59
C ALA A 282 0.06 2.60 5.11
N ILE A 283 0.86 2.42 6.17
CA ILE A 283 1.01 1.12 6.85
C ILE A 283 -0.33 0.67 7.42
N GLY A 284 -1.02 1.54 8.16
CA GLY A 284 -2.33 1.25 8.74
C GLY A 284 -3.35 0.85 7.69
N ALA A 285 -3.44 1.59 6.59
CA ALA A 285 -4.33 1.31 5.48
C ALA A 285 -4.07 -0.08 4.85
N ALA A 286 -2.81 -0.41 4.58
CA ALA A 286 -2.43 -1.70 4.02
C ALA A 286 -2.73 -2.86 4.99
N VAL A 287 -2.44 -2.70 6.28
CA VAL A 287 -2.65 -3.74 7.31
C VAL A 287 -4.14 -3.96 7.59
N ILE A 288 -4.93 -2.88 7.73
CA ILE A 288 -6.39 -2.95 7.82
C ILE A 288 -6.95 -3.61 6.57
N GLY A 289 -6.44 -3.25 5.40
CA GLY A 289 -6.76 -3.84 4.11
C GLY A 289 -6.38 -5.32 3.97
N GLY A 290 -5.62 -5.86 4.94
CA GLY A 290 -5.31 -7.29 5.00
C GLY A 290 -3.91 -7.67 4.59
N ALA A 291 -3.03 -6.72 4.35
CA ALA A 291 -1.63 -7.01 4.14
C ALA A 291 -0.97 -7.51 5.43
N SER A 292 -0.09 -8.51 5.29
CA SER A 292 0.68 -9.05 6.40
C SER A 292 2.01 -8.34 6.52
N LEU A 293 2.32 -7.78 7.68
CA LEU A 293 3.65 -7.17 7.95
C LEU A 293 4.81 -8.16 7.83
N PHE A 294 4.52 -9.47 7.81
CA PHE A 294 5.52 -10.52 7.60
C PHE A 294 5.74 -10.87 6.12
N GLY A 295 5.05 -10.16 5.21
CA GLY A 295 5.14 -10.39 3.78
C GLY A 295 4.20 -11.48 3.24
N GLY A 296 4.20 -11.66 1.93
CA GLY A 296 3.55 -12.74 1.20
C GLY A 296 2.03 -12.69 1.09
N VAL A 297 1.35 -11.81 1.83
CA VAL A 297 -0.13 -11.73 1.87
C VAL A 297 -0.58 -10.28 1.84
N GLY A 298 -1.56 -9.98 0.99
CA GLY A 298 -2.15 -8.65 0.85
C GLY A 298 -2.50 -8.33 -0.61
N GLY A 299 -3.06 -7.15 -0.86
CA GLY A 299 -3.40 -6.71 -2.22
C GLY A 299 -3.98 -5.30 -2.26
N ILE A 300 -3.97 -4.72 -3.47
CA ILE A 300 -4.35 -3.31 -3.68
C ILE A 300 -5.82 -3.05 -3.35
N LEU A 301 -6.73 -3.98 -3.65
CA LEU A 301 -8.15 -3.81 -3.33
C LEU A 301 -8.39 -3.69 -1.82
N GLY A 302 -7.75 -4.56 -1.03
CA GLY A 302 -7.82 -4.47 0.42
C GLY A 302 -7.24 -3.14 0.92
N THR A 303 -6.08 -2.73 0.42
CA THR A 303 -5.46 -1.44 0.78
C THR A 303 -6.36 -0.26 0.43
N ALA A 304 -7.02 -0.27 -0.74
CA ALA A 304 -7.95 0.78 -1.12
C ALA A 304 -9.12 0.91 -0.14
N LEU A 305 -9.71 -0.23 0.28
CA LEU A 305 -10.76 -0.24 1.29
C LEU A 305 -10.25 0.23 2.66
N GLY A 306 -9.04 -0.19 3.05
CA GLY A 306 -8.40 0.24 4.31
C GLY A 306 -8.10 1.74 4.32
N THR A 307 -7.58 2.29 3.21
CA THR A 307 -7.35 3.73 3.05
C THR A 307 -8.67 4.51 3.14
N THR A 308 -9.69 4.06 2.40
CA THR A 308 -11.01 4.68 2.41
C THR A 308 -11.62 4.68 3.81
N LEU A 309 -11.54 3.56 4.52
CA LEU A 309 -12.04 3.45 5.89
C LEU A 309 -11.37 4.44 6.84
N LEU A 310 -10.02 4.50 6.83
CA LEU A 310 -9.28 5.42 7.71
C LEU A 310 -9.62 6.89 7.43
N LEU A 311 -9.68 7.27 6.17
CA LEU A 311 -9.97 8.66 5.80
C LEU A 311 -11.44 9.03 6.05
N LEU A 312 -12.39 8.10 5.90
CA LEU A 312 -13.78 8.32 6.30
C LEU A 312 -13.92 8.47 7.81
N ILE A 313 -13.18 7.72 8.61
CA ILE A 313 -13.15 7.91 10.07
C ILE A 313 -12.58 9.30 10.41
N GLN A 314 -11.49 9.73 9.78
CA GLN A 314 -10.95 11.08 9.97
C GLN A 314 -11.97 12.16 9.57
N ASN A 315 -12.66 11.99 8.44
CA ASN A 315 -13.72 12.91 8.03
C ASN A 315 -14.88 12.94 9.03
N ALA A 316 -15.27 11.77 9.57
CA ALA A 316 -16.28 11.69 10.62
C ALA A 316 -15.87 12.53 11.84
N LEU A 317 -14.63 12.40 12.31
CA LEU A 317 -14.12 13.17 13.45
C LEU A 317 -14.14 14.68 13.17
N ILE A 318 -13.82 15.10 11.94
CA ILE A 318 -13.90 16.51 11.52
C ILE A 318 -15.36 17.01 11.55
N LEU A 319 -16.28 16.25 10.95
CA LEU A 319 -17.71 16.62 10.89
C LEU A 319 -18.37 16.64 12.27
N LEU A 320 -17.86 15.87 13.23
CA LEU A 320 -18.30 15.88 14.62
C LEU A 320 -17.61 16.96 15.47
N GLY A 321 -16.77 17.84 14.86
CA GLY A 321 -16.11 18.93 15.55
C GLY A 321 -14.95 18.52 16.46
N ILE A 322 -14.44 17.29 16.31
CA ILE A 322 -13.32 16.80 17.12
C ILE A 322 -12.02 17.47 16.66
N SER A 323 -11.26 18.06 17.60
CA SER A 323 -10.04 18.79 17.28
C SER A 323 -8.98 17.92 16.61
N ALA A 324 -8.13 18.52 15.76
CA ALA A 324 -7.06 17.85 15.03
C ALA A 324 -6.09 17.07 15.94
N TYR A 325 -5.88 17.53 17.16
CA TYR A 325 -5.03 16.84 18.15
C TYR A 325 -5.60 15.48 18.53
N TRP A 326 -6.90 15.39 18.81
CA TRP A 326 -7.57 14.13 19.11
C TRP A 326 -7.67 13.21 17.90
N GLN A 327 -7.77 13.75 16.69
CA GLN A 327 -7.76 12.96 15.46
C GLN A 327 -6.46 12.16 15.32
N GLN A 328 -5.30 12.73 15.71
CA GLN A 328 -4.03 12.01 15.73
C GLN A 328 -4.03 10.87 16.76
N VAL A 329 -4.59 11.10 17.95
CA VAL A 329 -4.72 10.05 18.97
C VAL A 329 -5.59 8.89 18.47
N PHE A 330 -6.77 9.19 17.92
CA PHE A 330 -7.66 8.16 17.35
C PHE A 330 -6.98 7.39 16.21
N SER A 331 -6.29 8.08 15.31
CA SER A 331 -5.55 7.43 14.21
C SER A 331 -4.50 6.45 14.75
N GLY A 332 -3.72 6.85 15.75
CA GLY A 332 -2.73 5.97 16.38
C GLY A 332 -3.37 4.73 17.04
N VAL A 333 -4.43 4.92 17.80
CA VAL A 333 -5.17 3.81 18.46
C VAL A 333 -5.76 2.84 17.46
N ILE A 334 -6.35 3.35 16.36
CA ILE A 334 -6.93 2.53 15.30
C ILE A 334 -5.84 1.68 14.62
N ILE A 335 -4.68 2.28 14.30
CA ILE A 335 -3.57 1.57 13.66
C ILE A 335 -3.06 0.44 14.58
N VAL A 336 -2.78 0.75 15.85
CA VAL A 336 -2.30 -0.24 16.82
C VAL A 336 -3.33 -1.35 17.02
N GLY A 337 -4.61 -0.99 17.17
CA GLY A 337 -5.70 -1.96 17.31
C GLY A 337 -5.83 -2.88 16.09
N ALA A 338 -5.71 -2.34 14.88
CA ALA A 338 -5.75 -3.13 13.65
C ALA A 338 -4.57 -4.11 13.53
N VAL A 339 -3.36 -3.66 13.88
CA VAL A 339 -2.16 -4.51 13.90
C VAL A 339 -2.30 -5.61 14.96
N ALA A 340 -2.74 -5.27 16.17
CA ALA A 340 -2.95 -6.22 17.26
C ALA A 340 -3.97 -7.31 16.88
N LEU A 341 -5.11 -6.92 16.31
CA LEU A 341 -6.13 -7.85 15.80
C LEU A 341 -5.57 -8.77 14.70
N ASN A 342 -4.73 -8.24 13.82
CA ASN A 342 -4.10 -9.03 12.75
C ASN A 342 -3.14 -10.09 13.34
N MET A 343 -2.32 -9.71 14.32
CA MET A 343 -1.40 -10.62 15.01
C MET A 343 -2.16 -11.70 15.81
N TRP A 344 -3.19 -11.30 16.54
CA TRP A 344 -3.99 -12.25 17.33
C TRP A 344 -4.69 -13.32 16.47
N ARG A 345 -5.22 -12.93 15.31
CA ARG A 345 -5.81 -13.87 14.33
C ARG A 345 -4.78 -14.82 13.73
N LYS A 346 -3.53 -14.40 13.55
CA LYS A 346 -2.46 -15.26 13.03
C LYS A 346 -2.09 -16.35 14.04
N ASN A 347 -2.02 -16.02 15.33
CA ASN A 347 -1.64 -16.97 16.39
C ASN A 347 -2.72 -18.04 16.67
N ARG A 348 -3.93 -17.88 16.13
CA ARG A 348 -5.03 -18.86 16.26
C ARG A 348 -5.19 -19.80 15.06
N ARG A 349 -4.37 -19.63 14.04
CA ARG A 349 -4.32 -20.51 12.84
C ARG A 349 -3.05 -21.34 12.83
#